data_4acd3501e74f01045bad4b0626444542
#
_entry.id   4acd3501e74f01045bad4b0626444542
#
_cell.length_a   1.000
_cell.length_b   1.000
_cell.length_c   1.000
_cell.angle_alpha   90.00
_cell.angle_beta   90.00
_cell.angle_gamma   90.00
#
_symmetry.space_group_name_H-M   'P 1'
#
loop_
_entity.id
_entity.type
_entity.pdbx_description
1 polymer ?
#
loop_
_entity_poly.entity_id
_entity_poly.type
_entity_poly.pdbx_seq_one_letter_code
_entity_poly.pdbx_strand_id
1 'polypeptide(L)'
;MRRELRSCLWWSVLGPLLVMGCGSESTENAASGGTGAASGSSGGAGGGAGGGASTTGGAPGRGGTATTSGGSSGSPGTGGGAGSSAGNGGGGGDPGPDLIATIENGVFWNDVDGKRIEAHGGGFIQVGDTWYWIGEDKSHNSGNFKGVNCYSSADLQHWKFENAIITRDTTPELDTPDRIIERPKVIYNDKTQEYVMWLHWEGKNYADAEAGVFRSPTVCGDYDYVASFRPEGNMSRDDTLFKDDDGKAYFISAANENADLVIYELTDDYLDIEREVITLWKGSWREAPAMAKFEGTYYLVTSGATGWDPNQAKYATATNIAGPWSELKNLGNSTTYDSQSTYIIPIHGTKTTTFIFAGDRWQDPDLVSSKYIWLPLKRNGTTLTLDYYDTWQ
;
A
#
# COMPACT_ATOMS: atom_id res chain seq x y z
N MET A 1 38.23 -44.67 -2.23
CA MET A 1 38.61 -44.73 -0.80
C MET A 1 37.46 -44.21 0.00
N ARG A 2 36.86 -45.08 0.78
CA ARG A 2 35.72 -44.82 1.69
C ARG A 2 36.22 -44.14 2.96
N ARG A 3 35.39 -43.23 3.52
CA ARG A 3 35.23 -42.92 4.97
C ARG A 3 33.98 -42.11 5.09
N GLU A 4 32.93 -42.64 5.51
CA GLU A 4 32.36 -43.01 6.81
C GLU A 4 31.73 -41.84 7.59
N LEU A 5 30.45 -42.05 7.83
CA LEU A 5 29.48 -41.34 8.67
C LEU A 5 29.94 -41.22 10.14
N ARG A 6 29.58 -40.13 10.79
CA ARG A 6 29.23 -40.15 12.23
C ARG A 6 28.06 -39.25 12.54
N SER A 7 26.99 -39.91 12.88
CA SER A 7 25.83 -39.42 13.60
C SER A 7 26.16 -39.16 15.07
N CYS A 8 25.67 -38.08 15.65
CA CYS A 8 25.55 -37.97 17.11
C CYS A 8 24.16 -37.44 17.47
N LEU A 9 23.35 -38.36 17.98
CA LEU A 9 22.16 -38.10 18.83
C LEU A 9 22.62 -37.65 20.21
N TRP A 10 21.93 -36.68 20.81
CA TRP A 10 21.77 -36.51 22.27
C TRP A 10 20.50 -35.73 22.48
N TRP A 11 19.45 -36.29 22.93
CA TRP A 11 18.87 -36.66 24.23
C TRP A 11 18.26 -35.49 24.96
N SER A 12 16.95 -35.63 25.12
CA SER A 12 16.01 -34.89 25.93
C SER A 12 16.32 -35.00 27.43
N VAL A 13 16.12 -33.91 28.16
CA VAL A 13 15.91 -33.98 29.61
C VAL A 13 14.69 -33.11 29.94
N LEU A 14 13.61 -33.80 30.35
CA LEU A 14 12.48 -33.27 31.12
C LEU A 14 12.89 -33.10 32.58
N GLY A 15 12.41 -32.06 33.22
CA GLY A 15 12.35 -31.92 34.67
C GLY A 15 11.29 -30.92 35.10
N PRO A 16 10.55 -31.17 36.15
CA PRO A 16 9.18 -30.74 36.30
C PRO A 16 8.93 -29.51 37.21
N LEU A 17 7.73 -28.95 37.00
CA LEU A 17 6.84 -28.12 37.86
C LEU A 17 7.20 -27.93 39.33
N LEU A 18 7.02 -26.71 39.78
CA LEU A 18 6.50 -26.41 41.10
C LEU A 18 5.41 -25.33 41.01
N VAL A 19 4.18 -25.76 41.35
CA VAL A 19 3.00 -24.95 41.61
C VAL A 19 3.09 -24.48 43.05
N MET A 20 2.93 -23.18 43.31
CA MET A 20 2.48 -22.68 44.59
C MET A 20 1.32 -21.71 44.38
N GLY A 21 0.15 -22.18 44.78
CA GLY A 21 -1.04 -21.37 44.96
C GLY A 21 -1.03 -20.65 46.32
N CYS A 22 -1.65 -19.49 46.34
CA CYS A 22 -2.25 -18.94 47.54
C CYS A 22 -3.59 -18.33 47.15
N GLY A 23 -4.63 -18.92 47.67
CA GLY A 23 -5.99 -18.42 47.62
C GLY A 23 -6.25 -17.38 48.68
N SER A 24 -7.29 -16.62 48.48
CA SER A 24 -8.17 -16.12 49.57
C SER A 24 -9.56 -15.85 49.02
N GLU A 25 -10.46 -16.46 49.68
CA GLU A 25 -11.92 -16.44 49.57
C GLU A 25 -12.54 -15.08 49.92
N SER A 26 -13.72 -14.93 49.45
CA SER A 26 -15.05 -14.67 50.02
C SER A 26 -15.60 -13.31 49.61
N THR A 27 -16.86 -13.09 49.30
CA THR A 27 -18.13 -13.62 49.82
C THR A 27 -19.27 -13.27 48.87
N GLU A 28 -20.24 -14.13 48.86
CA GLU A 28 -21.58 -14.05 48.26
C GLU A 28 -22.36 -12.79 48.64
N ASN A 29 -23.25 -12.32 47.76
CA ASN A 29 -24.65 -12.15 48.15
C ASN A 29 -25.59 -12.17 46.94
N ALA A 30 -26.61 -12.98 47.13
CA ALA A 30 -27.71 -13.27 46.24
C ALA A 30 -28.87 -12.27 46.39
N ALA A 31 -29.72 -12.23 45.40
CA ALA A 31 -31.16 -12.34 45.41
C ALA A 31 -31.80 -11.50 44.31
N SER A 32 -32.49 -12.15 43.51
CA SER A 32 -33.92 -12.37 43.19
C SER A 32 -34.46 -11.29 42.26
N GLY A 33 -35.18 -11.58 41.22
CA GLY A 33 -36.13 -12.57 40.84
C GLY A 33 -37.16 -11.91 39.90
N GLY A 34 -37.80 -12.69 39.01
CA GLY A 34 -39.02 -12.29 38.30
C GLY A 34 -38.91 -12.35 36.77
N THR A 35 -39.15 -13.47 36.16
CA THR A 35 -40.34 -14.12 35.62
C THR A 35 -41.17 -13.36 34.58
N GLY A 36 -41.41 -14.04 33.48
CA GLY A 36 -42.50 -13.84 32.51
C GLY A 36 -42.03 -13.93 31.06
N ALA A 37 -42.04 -15.08 30.42
CA ALA A 37 -43.08 -15.83 29.72
C ALA A 37 -43.59 -15.05 28.48
N ALA A 38 -43.30 -15.50 27.31
CA ALA A 38 -43.73 -16.60 26.45
C ALA A 38 -44.72 -16.15 25.37
N SER A 39 -44.66 -16.85 24.28
CA SER A 39 -45.60 -17.06 23.16
C SER A 39 -45.51 -16.04 22.04
N GLY A 40 -45.46 -16.41 20.75
CA GLY A 40 -45.72 -17.63 20.07
C GLY A 40 -46.16 -17.34 18.65
N SER A 41 -45.69 -18.16 17.78
CA SER A 41 -46.29 -18.79 16.63
C SER A 41 -46.67 -18.03 15.36
N SER A 42 -46.16 -18.60 14.29
CA SER A 42 -46.82 -19.11 13.10
C SER A 42 -47.25 -18.06 12.07
N GLY A 43 -46.93 -18.17 10.82
CA GLY A 43 -46.98 -19.22 9.84
C GLY A 43 -47.62 -18.65 8.58
N GLY A 44 -47.24 -19.08 7.44
CA GLY A 44 -48.03 -18.83 6.22
C GLY A 44 -47.22 -18.91 4.90
N ALA A 45 -47.31 -20.05 4.31
CA ALA A 45 -46.82 -20.38 2.99
C ALA A 45 -47.80 -19.97 1.86
N GLY A 46 -47.28 -19.93 0.64
CA GLY A 46 -48.04 -19.87 -0.60
C GLY A 46 -47.19 -19.13 -1.63
N GLY A 47 -46.68 -19.66 -2.66
CA GLY A 47 -47.15 -20.66 -3.60
C GLY A 47 -47.66 -19.99 -4.85
N GLY A 48 -46.98 -20.10 -5.99
CA GLY A 48 -47.51 -19.69 -7.25
C GLY A 48 -46.48 -19.67 -8.39
N ALA A 49 -46.57 -20.75 -9.18
CA ALA A 49 -45.78 -21.02 -10.36
C ALA A 49 -46.45 -20.47 -11.65
N GLY A 50 -45.74 -20.44 -12.72
CA GLY A 50 -46.16 -20.29 -14.11
C GLY A 50 -45.21 -19.36 -14.87
N GLY A 51 -44.47 -19.74 -15.87
CA GLY A 51 -44.65 -20.72 -16.93
C GLY A 51 -44.75 -20.02 -18.28
N GLY A 52 -43.91 -20.40 -19.23
CA GLY A 52 -44.06 -20.16 -20.67
C GLY A 52 -42.97 -19.32 -21.30
N ALA A 53 -42.01 -19.77 -21.98
CA ALA A 53 -41.78 -20.54 -23.20
C ALA A 53 -41.84 -19.72 -24.51
N SER A 54 -40.67 -19.75 -25.18
CA SER A 54 -40.38 -19.84 -26.61
C SER A 54 -40.87 -18.71 -27.54
N THR A 55 -40.18 -18.29 -28.58
CA THR A 55 -39.52 -18.98 -29.69
C THR A 55 -38.82 -18.00 -30.64
N THR A 56 -37.68 -18.46 -31.15
CA THR A 56 -37.20 -18.45 -32.54
C THR A 56 -37.09 -17.16 -33.37
N GLY A 57 -35.92 -16.93 -33.88
CA GLY A 57 -35.68 -17.08 -35.32
C GLY A 57 -35.13 -15.90 -36.07
N GLY A 58 -33.97 -16.03 -36.72
CA GLY A 58 -33.73 -15.42 -37.99
C GLY A 58 -32.51 -14.55 -38.20
N ALA A 59 -31.42 -15.14 -38.65
CA ALA A 59 -30.49 -14.49 -39.58
C ALA A 59 -30.97 -14.78 -41.01
N PRO A 60 -30.38 -14.30 -42.11
CA PRO A 60 -29.18 -13.55 -42.38
C PRO A 60 -29.32 -12.48 -43.51
N GLY A 61 -28.24 -11.75 -43.85
CA GLY A 61 -28.12 -11.04 -45.14
C GLY A 61 -26.90 -10.10 -45.18
N ARG A 62 -25.95 -10.49 -45.71
CA ARG A 62 -25.05 -10.37 -46.88
C ARG A 62 -25.07 -9.03 -47.64
N GLY A 63 -23.82 -8.58 -47.87
CA GLY A 63 -23.41 -7.96 -49.14
C GLY A 63 -23.00 -6.52 -49.02
N GLY A 64 -21.80 -6.24 -49.23
CA GLY A 64 -21.03 -6.03 -50.44
C GLY A 64 -20.62 -4.57 -50.48
N THR A 65 -19.52 -4.19 -50.76
CA THR A 65 -18.50 -4.15 -51.78
C THR A 65 -17.59 -2.93 -51.58
N ALA A 66 -16.36 -3.14 -51.89
CA ALA A 66 -15.25 -2.21 -51.88
C ALA A 66 -15.38 -1.09 -52.93
N THR A 67 -14.75 0.03 -52.70
CA THR A 67 -14.06 0.78 -53.76
C THR A 67 -12.81 1.49 -53.24
N THR A 68 -11.75 1.27 -53.96
CA THR A 68 -10.40 1.79 -53.89
C THR A 68 -10.30 3.22 -54.42
N SER A 69 -9.33 3.95 -53.92
CA SER A 69 -8.34 4.80 -54.60
C SER A 69 -7.94 5.94 -53.65
N GLY A 70 -6.71 6.30 -53.48
CA GLY A 70 -5.49 6.26 -54.20
C GLY A 70 -4.53 7.25 -53.50
N GLY A 71 -3.32 6.91 -53.52
CA GLY A 71 -2.10 7.37 -53.01
C GLY A 71 -1.77 8.86 -52.92
N SER A 72 -0.85 9.19 -52.04
CA SER A 72 0.41 9.81 -52.45
C SER A 72 1.42 9.83 -51.27
N SER A 73 2.60 9.56 -51.67
CA SER A 73 3.91 9.55 -51.07
C SER A 73 4.28 10.80 -50.25
N GLY A 74 4.93 10.58 -49.11
CA GLY A 74 5.72 11.58 -48.40
C GLY A 74 6.77 10.91 -47.54
N SER A 75 8.02 11.12 -47.85
CA SER A 75 9.23 10.55 -47.26
C SER A 75 9.57 10.98 -45.85
N PRO A 76 10.59 10.39 -45.22
CA PRO A 76 10.70 10.13 -43.81
C PRO A 76 11.31 11.28 -43.02
N GLY A 77 10.68 11.56 -41.88
CA GLY A 77 11.26 12.42 -40.86
C GLY A 77 11.93 11.57 -39.78
N THR A 78 13.18 11.74 -39.62
CA THR A 78 13.98 11.25 -38.50
C THR A 78 13.43 11.79 -37.19
N GLY A 79 12.72 10.96 -36.45
CA GLY A 79 12.27 11.27 -35.12
C GLY A 79 13.29 10.75 -34.10
N GLY A 80 13.95 11.69 -33.42
CA GLY A 80 14.77 11.39 -32.27
C GLY A 80 13.90 10.86 -31.14
N GLY A 81 14.26 9.69 -30.65
CA GLY A 81 13.67 9.13 -29.44
C GLY A 81 14.07 9.97 -28.23
N ALA A 82 13.10 10.66 -27.63
CA ALA A 82 13.24 11.19 -26.31
C ALA A 82 13.00 10.05 -25.30
N GLY A 83 14.08 9.52 -24.76
CA GLY A 83 14.02 8.67 -23.58
C GLY A 83 13.59 9.50 -22.38
N SER A 84 12.36 9.31 -21.93
CA SER A 84 11.88 9.87 -20.67
C SER A 84 12.37 9.00 -19.54
N SER A 85 13.37 9.49 -18.81
CA SER A 85 13.80 8.91 -17.56
C SER A 85 12.75 9.20 -16.48
N ALA A 86 12.05 8.17 -16.03
CA ALA A 86 11.23 8.24 -14.83
C ALA A 86 12.14 8.23 -13.60
N GLY A 87 12.44 9.40 -13.05
CA GLY A 87 13.28 9.53 -11.89
C GLY A 87 12.45 9.63 -10.62
N ASN A 88 12.44 8.58 -9.83
CA ASN A 88 12.07 8.66 -8.42
C ASN A 88 13.36 8.54 -7.59
N GLY A 89 14.11 9.60 -7.52
CA GLY A 89 15.38 9.68 -6.77
C GLY A 89 16.12 10.92 -7.19
N GLY A 90 16.50 11.76 -6.24
CA GLY A 90 17.13 13.06 -6.40
C GLY A 90 18.35 13.09 -7.31
N GLY A 91 18.13 13.17 -8.61
CA GLY A 91 19.10 13.65 -9.57
C GLY A 91 18.61 15.00 -10.03
N GLY A 92 19.49 16.05 -10.04
CA GLY A 92 19.17 17.41 -10.42
C GLY A 92 18.65 17.51 -11.86
N GLY A 93 17.40 17.11 -12.05
CA GLY A 93 16.60 17.37 -13.22
C GLY A 93 16.16 18.83 -13.18
N ASP A 94 15.95 19.39 -14.36
CA ASP A 94 15.39 20.73 -14.52
C ASP A 94 14.11 20.84 -13.69
N PRO A 95 14.02 21.79 -12.71
CA PRO A 95 12.83 21.88 -11.89
C PRO A 95 11.65 22.20 -12.80
N GLY A 96 10.64 21.34 -12.79
CA GLY A 96 9.39 21.56 -13.50
C GLY A 96 8.69 22.86 -13.09
N PRO A 97 7.58 23.22 -13.71
CA PRO A 97 6.84 24.42 -13.36
C PRO A 97 6.45 24.38 -11.88
N ASP A 98 6.44 25.57 -11.23
CA ASP A 98 5.95 25.70 -9.84
C ASP A 98 4.49 25.18 -9.78
N LEU A 99 4.30 24.06 -9.09
CA LEU A 99 2.95 23.55 -8.80
C LEU A 99 2.34 24.37 -7.67
N ILE A 100 1.15 24.90 -7.89
CA ILE A 100 0.33 25.50 -6.85
C ILE A 100 -0.92 24.63 -6.74
N ALA A 101 -0.96 23.81 -5.69
CA ALA A 101 -2.10 22.99 -5.36
C ALA A 101 -2.72 23.47 -4.05
N THR A 102 -4.04 23.46 -3.98
CA THR A 102 -4.76 23.70 -2.72
C THR A 102 -5.21 22.37 -2.16
N ILE A 103 -4.67 22.00 -1.02
CA ILE A 103 -5.02 20.78 -0.30
C ILE A 103 -5.99 21.13 0.82
N GLU A 104 -7.17 20.52 0.79
CA GLU A 104 -8.21 20.66 1.80
C GLU A 104 -8.35 19.35 2.57
N ASN A 105 -8.01 19.34 3.85
CA ASN A 105 -8.09 18.18 4.73
C ASN A 105 -9.47 18.06 5.40
N GLY A 106 -9.84 16.84 5.79
CA GLY A 106 -11.09 16.61 6.53
C GLY A 106 -12.34 16.43 5.66
N VAL A 107 -12.22 16.61 4.34
CA VAL A 107 -13.29 16.41 3.35
C VAL A 107 -13.09 15.10 2.57
N PHE A 108 -14.10 14.66 1.86
CA PHE A 108 -13.93 13.61 0.86
C PHE A 108 -13.38 14.21 -0.42
N TRP A 109 -12.38 13.55 -0.98
CA TRP A 109 -11.82 13.97 -2.26
C TRP A 109 -12.49 13.21 -3.40
N ASN A 110 -12.82 13.95 -4.44
CA ASN A 110 -13.41 13.40 -5.65
C ASN A 110 -12.47 13.60 -6.83
N ASP A 111 -12.55 12.69 -7.78
CA ASP A 111 -11.88 12.83 -9.06
C ASP A 111 -12.56 13.91 -9.94
N VAL A 112 -11.99 14.16 -11.12
CA VAL A 112 -12.50 15.16 -12.07
C VAL A 112 -13.89 14.82 -12.61
N ASP A 113 -14.33 13.57 -12.49
CA ASP A 113 -15.68 13.11 -12.86
C ASP A 113 -16.66 13.21 -11.68
N GLY A 114 -16.22 13.72 -10.51
CA GLY A 114 -17.04 13.87 -9.30
C GLY A 114 -17.24 12.57 -8.53
N LYS A 115 -16.51 11.49 -8.87
CA LYS A 115 -16.52 10.24 -8.12
C LYS A 115 -15.49 10.31 -7.01
N ARG A 116 -15.81 9.66 -5.90
CA ARG A 116 -14.88 9.55 -4.79
C ARG A 116 -13.59 8.88 -5.20
N ILE A 117 -12.45 9.43 -4.75
CA ILE A 117 -11.15 8.81 -4.92
C ILE A 117 -11.04 7.64 -3.94
N GLU A 118 -10.70 6.47 -4.44
CA GLU A 118 -10.46 5.25 -3.70
C GLU A 118 -9.02 4.79 -3.99
N ALA A 119 -8.06 5.31 -3.20
CA ALA A 119 -6.63 5.02 -3.33
C ALA A 119 -5.94 5.02 -1.96
N HIS A 120 -6.53 4.27 -1.01
CA HIS A 120 -6.07 4.18 0.36
C HIS A 120 -4.75 3.39 0.48
N GLY A 121 -4.01 3.60 1.58
CA GLY A 121 -2.74 2.92 1.83
C GLY A 121 -1.66 3.16 0.76
N GLY A 122 -1.91 4.06 -0.16
CA GLY A 122 -1.26 4.15 -1.45
C GLY A 122 0.13 4.78 -1.46
N GLY A 123 0.72 4.78 -2.66
CA GLY A 123 1.96 5.45 -2.98
C GLY A 123 1.83 6.36 -4.20
N PHE A 124 2.88 7.12 -4.46
CA PHE A 124 2.91 8.11 -5.53
C PHE A 124 4.16 7.91 -6.38
N ILE A 125 4.01 8.10 -7.70
CA ILE A 125 5.11 8.13 -8.64
C ILE A 125 4.90 9.27 -9.63
N GLN A 126 5.95 10.00 -9.97
CA GLN A 126 5.94 11.02 -11.01
C GLN A 126 6.57 10.47 -12.28
N VAL A 127 5.90 10.63 -13.40
CA VAL A 127 6.39 10.25 -14.74
C VAL A 127 6.25 11.45 -15.66
N GLY A 128 7.37 12.06 -16.04
CA GLY A 128 7.37 13.36 -16.69
C GLY A 128 6.71 14.41 -15.80
N ASP A 129 5.74 15.15 -16.34
CA ASP A 129 5.00 16.19 -15.60
C ASP A 129 3.73 15.66 -14.94
N THR A 130 3.51 14.34 -14.95
CA THR A 130 2.28 13.73 -14.43
C THR A 130 2.57 12.95 -13.16
N TRP A 131 1.79 13.21 -12.13
CA TRP A 131 1.74 12.44 -10.89
C TRP A 131 0.73 11.31 -11.02
N TYR A 132 1.09 10.17 -10.46
CA TYR A 132 0.21 9.01 -10.36
C TYR A 132 0.06 8.62 -8.90
N TRP A 133 -1.19 8.42 -8.48
CA TRP A 133 -1.56 7.96 -7.15
C TRP A 133 -2.17 6.58 -7.27
N ILE A 134 -1.57 5.60 -6.59
CA ILE A 134 -1.95 4.20 -6.67
C ILE A 134 -2.29 3.73 -5.26
N GLY A 135 -3.46 3.13 -5.07
CA GLY A 135 -3.90 2.70 -3.76
C GLY A 135 -5.14 1.79 -3.80
N GLU A 136 -5.53 1.37 -2.61
CA GLU A 136 -6.60 0.40 -2.37
C GLU A 136 -7.99 0.97 -2.58
N ASP A 137 -8.89 0.18 -3.17
CA ASP A 137 -10.32 0.48 -3.24
C ASP A 137 -11.04 -0.06 -2.00
N LYS A 138 -11.48 0.85 -1.11
CA LYS A 138 -12.29 0.53 0.09
C LYS A 138 -13.79 0.83 -0.08
N SER A 139 -14.25 1.13 -1.29
CA SER A 139 -15.65 1.55 -1.55
C SER A 139 -16.71 0.48 -1.25
N HIS A 140 -16.32 -0.77 -1.02
CA HIS A 140 -17.22 -1.84 -0.57
C HIS A 140 -17.28 -2.02 0.96
N ASN A 141 -16.71 -1.08 1.69
CA ASN A 141 -16.73 -1.01 3.15
C ASN A 141 -16.20 -2.28 3.85
N SER A 142 -15.05 -2.77 3.40
CA SER A 142 -14.42 -3.99 3.93
C SER A 142 -12.90 -3.90 3.87
N GLY A 143 -12.23 -4.60 4.79
CA GLY A 143 -10.79 -4.86 4.71
C GLY A 143 -10.41 -5.81 3.58
N ASN A 144 -11.36 -6.66 3.12
CA ASN A 144 -11.10 -7.60 2.04
C ASN A 144 -10.78 -6.88 0.73
N PHE A 145 -9.99 -7.53 -0.10
CA PHE A 145 -9.54 -6.99 -1.38
C PHE A 145 -10.69 -6.78 -2.36
N LYS A 146 -10.74 -5.59 -2.95
CA LYS A 146 -11.61 -5.25 -4.08
C LYS A 146 -10.81 -4.93 -5.34
N GLY A 147 -9.81 -4.09 -5.23
CA GLY A 147 -8.96 -3.66 -6.32
C GLY A 147 -7.88 -2.68 -5.86
N VAL A 148 -6.90 -2.47 -6.71
CA VAL A 148 -5.94 -1.37 -6.64
C VAL A 148 -6.20 -0.43 -7.80
N ASN A 149 -6.44 0.83 -7.48
CA ASN A 149 -6.77 1.87 -8.44
C ASN A 149 -5.55 2.75 -8.75
N CYS A 150 -5.52 3.30 -9.96
CA CYS A 150 -4.57 4.29 -10.41
C CYS A 150 -5.29 5.57 -10.82
N TYR A 151 -4.79 6.70 -10.32
CA TYR A 151 -5.23 8.04 -10.68
C TYR A 151 -4.06 8.85 -11.20
N SER A 152 -4.31 9.80 -12.12
CA SER A 152 -3.32 10.74 -12.63
C SER A 152 -3.67 12.18 -12.30
N SER A 153 -2.65 13.04 -12.14
CA SER A 153 -2.82 14.47 -11.92
C SER A 153 -1.60 15.23 -12.43
N ALA A 154 -1.82 16.43 -12.98
CA ALA A 154 -0.75 17.36 -13.32
C ALA A 154 -0.39 18.31 -12.16
N ASP A 155 -1.25 18.41 -11.13
CA ASP A 155 -1.17 19.46 -10.10
C ASP A 155 -1.38 18.96 -8.67
N LEU A 156 -1.52 17.63 -8.44
CA LEU A 156 -1.80 17.01 -7.14
C LEU A 156 -3.16 17.37 -6.51
N GLN A 157 -3.96 18.17 -7.20
CA GLN A 157 -5.28 18.60 -6.73
C GLN A 157 -6.41 17.99 -7.56
N HIS A 158 -6.27 17.97 -8.89
CA HIS A 158 -7.27 17.45 -9.82
C HIS A 158 -6.85 16.07 -10.31
N TRP A 159 -7.46 15.04 -9.75
CA TRP A 159 -7.16 13.65 -10.03
C TRP A 159 -8.15 13.06 -11.01
N LYS A 160 -7.63 12.34 -12.00
CA LYS A 160 -8.42 11.59 -12.96
C LYS A 160 -8.24 10.10 -12.70
N PHE A 161 -9.33 9.36 -12.58
CA PHE A 161 -9.29 7.90 -12.55
C PHE A 161 -8.80 7.37 -13.89
N GLU A 162 -7.77 6.54 -13.88
CA GLU A 162 -7.21 5.95 -15.10
C GLU A 162 -7.62 4.48 -15.25
N ASN A 163 -7.43 3.67 -14.22
CA ASN A 163 -7.70 2.23 -14.30
C ASN A 163 -7.74 1.58 -12.89
N ALA A 164 -8.46 0.46 -12.79
CA ALA A 164 -8.29 -0.51 -11.72
C ALA A 164 -7.19 -1.50 -12.15
N ILE A 165 -5.94 -1.23 -11.74
CA ILE A 165 -4.73 -1.88 -12.26
C ILE A 165 -4.49 -3.28 -11.72
N ILE A 166 -5.09 -3.63 -10.59
CA ILE A 166 -5.19 -4.98 -10.05
C ILE A 166 -6.63 -5.21 -9.61
N THR A 167 -7.22 -6.32 -10.04
CA THR A 167 -8.57 -6.75 -9.69
C THR A 167 -8.54 -8.23 -9.26
N ARG A 168 -9.67 -8.76 -8.84
CA ARG A 168 -9.78 -10.20 -8.54
C ARG A 168 -9.50 -11.09 -9.73
N ASP A 169 -9.71 -10.57 -10.96
CA ASP A 169 -9.49 -11.31 -12.20
C ASP A 169 -8.02 -11.28 -12.66
N THR A 170 -7.15 -10.50 -11.99
CA THR A 170 -5.74 -10.35 -12.37
C THR A 170 -4.98 -11.68 -12.24
N THR A 171 -5.27 -12.45 -11.19
CA THR A 171 -4.68 -13.78 -10.99
C THR A 171 -5.61 -14.63 -10.12
N PRO A 172 -5.66 -15.97 -10.32
CA PRO A 172 -6.49 -16.87 -9.49
C PRO A 172 -6.22 -16.76 -7.99
N GLU A 173 -5.01 -16.42 -7.59
CA GLU A 173 -4.62 -16.24 -6.19
C GLU A 173 -5.35 -15.07 -5.51
N LEU A 174 -5.82 -14.09 -6.28
CA LEU A 174 -6.64 -12.97 -5.79
C LEU A 174 -8.13 -13.29 -5.71
N ASP A 175 -8.61 -14.30 -6.44
CA ASP A 175 -10.03 -14.63 -6.49
C ASP A 175 -10.45 -15.50 -5.30
N THR A 176 -10.25 -15.01 -4.10
CA THR A 176 -10.74 -15.61 -2.85
C THR A 176 -11.49 -14.59 -2.03
N PRO A 177 -12.59 -14.98 -1.35
CA PRO A 177 -13.41 -14.03 -0.58
C PRO A 177 -12.68 -13.39 0.60
N ASP A 178 -11.68 -14.06 1.14
CA ASP A 178 -10.94 -13.63 2.33
C ASP A 178 -9.56 -13.00 1.97
N ARG A 179 -9.28 -12.70 0.69
CA ARG A 179 -8.05 -12.03 0.28
C ARG A 179 -8.02 -10.60 0.82
N ILE A 180 -6.88 -10.20 1.39
CA ILE A 180 -6.60 -8.84 1.82
C ILE A 180 -5.34 -8.40 1.08
N ILE A 181 -5.40 -7.24 0.47
CA ILE A 181 -4.28 -6.57 -0.20
C ILE A 181 -4.24 -5.16 0.33
N GLU A 182 -3.08 -4.77 0.85
CA GLU A 182 -2.90 -3.47 1.46
C GLU A 182 -1.60 -2.81 0.99
N ARG A 183 -1.54 -1.49 1.08
CA ARG A 183 -0.35 -0.64 0.91
C ARG A 183 0.41 -0.82 -0.40
N PRO A 184 -0.23 -0.83 -1.58
CA PRO A 184 0.47 -0.95 -2.85
C PRO A 184 1.40 0.25 -3.07
N LYS A 185 2.65 -0.03 -3.45
CA LYS A 185 3.68 0.96 -3.81
C LYS A 185 4.30 0.60 -5.15
N VAL A 186 4.57 1.59 -5.98
CA VAL A 186 5.12 1.40 -7.32
C VAL A 186 6.40 2.20 -7.48
N ILE A 187 7.41 1.56 -8.07
CA ILE A 187 8.65 2.19 -8.54
C ILE A 187 8.93 1.79 -10.00
N TYR A 188 9.65 2.64 -10.72
CA TYR A 188 10.07 2.33 -12.09
C TYR A 188 11.48 1.77 -12.12
N ASN A 189 11.67 0.67 -12.84
CA ASN A 189 12.96 0.05 -13.08
C ASN A 189 13.53 0.51 -14.43
N ASP A 190 14.61 1.31 -14.40
CA ASP A 190 15.25 1.84 -15.61
C ASP A 190 15.92 0.75 -16.44
N LYS A 191 16.31 -0.38 -15.86
CA LYS A 191 16.99 -1.48 -16.56
C LYS A 191 16.01 -2.33 -17.36
N THR A 192 14.88 -2.71 -16.72
CA THR A 192 13.85 -3.53 -17.38
C THR A 192 12.80 -2.71 -18.10
N GLN A 193 12.73 -1.40 -17.84
CA GLN A 193 11.72 -0.47 -18.35
C GLN A 193 10.28 -0.87 -17.93
N GLU A 194 10.15 -1.38 -16.72
CA GLU A 194 8.89 -1.81 -16.12
C GLU A 194 8.59 -1.04 -14.84
N TYR A 195 7.31 -0.88 -14.54
CA TYR A 195 6.80 -0.46 -13.24
C TYR A 195 6.64 -1.70 -12.39
N VAL A 196 7.25 -1.69 -11.21
CA VAL A 196 7.20 -2.81 -10.27
C VAL A 196 6.44 -2.35 -9.04
N MET A 197 5.44 -3.14 -8.66
CA MET A 197 4.62 -2.93 -7.47
C MET A 197 4.92 -3.99 -6.42
N TRP A 198 5.08 -3.54 -5.18
CA TRP A 198 5.07 -4.39 -4.00
C TRP A 198 3.92 -3.96 -3.10
N LEU A 199 3.37 -4.91 -2.35
CA LEU A 199 2.22 -4.70 -1.49
C LEU A 199 2.16 -5.74 -0.38
N HIS A 200 1.42 -5.45 0.68
CA HIS A 200 1.09 -6.38 1.73
C HIS A 200 0.03 -7.38 1.23
N TRP A 201 0.37 -8.65 1.29
CA TRP A 201 -0.46 -9.74 0.79
C TRP A 201 -0.92 -10.64 1.93
N GLU A 202 -2.23 -10.73 2.14
CA GLU A 202 -2.81 -11.46 3.24
C GLU A 202 -3.99 -12.31 2.83
N GLY A 203 -4.17 -13.38 3.60
CA GLY A 203 -5.36 -14.19 3.60
C GLY A 203 -6.21 -13.94 4.83
N LYS A 204 -7.10 -14.88 5.09
CA LYS A 204 -8.03 -14.82 6.21
C LYS A 204 -7.31 -14.64 7.56
N ASN A 205 -7.76 -13.66 8.33
CA ASN A 205 -7.24 -13.33 9.65
C ASN A 205 -5.74 -12.97 9.65
N TYR A 206 -5.24 -12.38 8.58
CA TYR A 206 -3.84 -11.97 8.45
C TYR A 206 -2.83 -13.11 8.69
N ALA A 207 -3.16 -14.31 8.15
CA ALA A 207 -2.37 -15.52 8.39
C ALA A 207 -1.20 -15.70 7.41
N ASP A 208 -1.27 -15.09 6.22
CA ASP A 208 -0.26 -15.27 5.18
C ASP A 208 0.99 -14.44 5.50
N ALA A 209 0.85 -13.16 5.83
CA ALA A 209 1.92 -12.22 6.14
C ALA A 209 3.03 -12.25 5.08
N GLU A 210 2.64 -12.05 3.82
CA GLU A 210 3.52 -12.10 2.65
C GLU A 210 3.64 -10.73 1.99
N ALA A 211 4.68 -10.54 1.20
CA ALA A 211 4.78 -9.48 0.21
C ALA A 211 4.25 -10.00 -1.12
N GLY A 212 3.39 -9.24 -1.80
CA GLY A 212 2.96 -9.51 -3.17
C GLY A 212 3.73 -8.65 -4.16
N VAL A 213 4.12 -9.22 -5.30
CA VAL A 213 4.93 -8.55 -6.33
C VAL A 213 4.20 -8.62 -7.66
N PHE A 214 4.13 -7.47 -8.33
CA PHE A 214 3.48 -7.31 -9.63
C PHE A 214 4.34 -6.41 -10.53
N ARG A 215 4.13 -6.48 -11.84
CA ARG A 215 4.81 -5.63 -12.81
C ARG A 215 3.91 -5.23 -13.97
N SER A 216 4.23 -4.11 -14.61
CA SER A 216 3.54 -3.62 -15.81
C SER A 216 4.48 -2.79 -16.68
N PRO A 217 4.34 -2.79 -18.01
CA PRO A 217 5.09 -1.88 -18.87
C PRO A 217 4.60 -0.43 -18.79
N THR A 218 3.44 -0.17 -18.19
CA THR A 218 2.86 1.17 -18.07
C THR A 218 2.36 1.42 -16.66
N VAL A 219 2.45 2.66 -16.18
CA VAL A 219 2.17 3.01 -14.78
C VAL A 219 0.74 2.71 -14.33
N CYS A 220 -0.26 2.91 -15.19
CA CYS A 220 -1.68 2.62 -14.94
C CYS A 220 -2.22 1.53 -15.86
N GLY A 221 -1.37 0.70 -16.47
CA GLY A 221 -1.82 -0.49 -17.19
C GLY A 221 -2.18 -1.62 -16.23
N ASP A 222 -2.67 -2.71 -16.79
CA ASP A 222 -2.87 -3.93 -16.02
C ASP A 222 -1.52 -4.46 -15.54
N TYR A 223 -1.46 -4.88 -14.29
CA TYR A 223 -0.26 -5.44 -13.68
C TYR A 223 -0.33 -6.95 -13.68
N ASP A 224 0.74 -7.59 -14.15
CA ASP A 224 0.92 -9.03 -14.09
C ASP A 224 1.41 -9.45 -12.69
N TYR A 225 0.78 -10.46 -12.12
CA TYR A 225 1.24 -11.10 -10.88
C TYR A 225 2.55 -11.84 -11.12
N VAL A 226 3.53 -11.61 -10.25
CA VAL A 226 4.84 -12.27 -10.28
C VAL A 226 4.91 -13.35 -9.20
N ALA A 227 4.70 -12.96 -7.94
CA ALA A 227 4.80 -13.86 -6.80
C ALA A 227 4.16 -13.25 -5.55
N SER A 228 3.88 -14.09 -4.54
CA SER A 228 3.74 -13.67 -3.15
C SER A 228 4.61 -14.59 -2.28
N PHE A 229 5.29 -14.02 -1.31
CA PHE A 229 6.21 -14.76 -0.44
C PHE A 229 6.58 -13.96 0.81
N ARG A 230 7.13 -14.66 1.79
CA ARG A 230 7.74 -14.03 2.96
C ARG A 230 9.20 -13.69 2.67
N PRO A 231 9.59 -12.40 2.65
CA PRO A 231 10.94 -11.96 2.36
C PRO A 231 11.97 -12.64 3.30
N GLU A 232 12.87 -13.42 2.76
CA GLU A 232 13.83 -14.25 3.51
C GLU A 232 13.21 -15.10 4.63
N GLY A 233 11.93 -15.48 4.48
CA GLY A 233 11.15 -16.23 5.45
C GLY A 233 10.53 -15.40 6.57
N ASN A 234 10.77 -14.09 6.61
CA ASN A 234 10.16 -13.18 7.57
C ASN A 234 8.72 -12.88 7.20
N MET A 235 7.84 -12.69 8.18
CA MET A 235 6.54 -12.09 7.96
C MET A 235 6.71 -10.72 7.28
N SER A 236 5.78 -10.37 6.41
CA SER A 236 5.72 -9.06 5.75
C SER A 236 4.31 -8.52 5.84
N ARG A 237 4.16 -7.36 6.46
CA ARG A 237 2.90 -6.63 6.59
C ARG A 237 3.06 -5.22 6.03
N ASP A 238 2.59 -4.19 6.73
CA ASP A 238 2.68 -2.82 6.27
C ASP A 238 4.02 -2.47 5.65
N ASP A 239 4.01 -1.96 4.43
CA ASP A 239 5.19 -1.81 3.61
C ASP A 239 5.30 -0.45 2.91
N THR A 240 6.49 -0.21 2.39
CA THR A 240 6.78 0.83 1.40
C THR A 240 7.93 0.42 0.50
N LEU A 241 8.02 1.07 -0.67
CA LEU A 241 9.16 1.00 -1.57
C LEU A 241 9.95 2.30 -1.53
N PHE A 242 11.25 2.18 -1.69
CA PHE A 242 12.15 3.31 -1.85
C PHE A 242 13.20 3.00 -2.91
N LYS A 243 13.33 3.87 -3.91
CA LYS A 243 14.40 3.82 -4.91
C LYS A 243 15.42 4.91 -4.60
N ASP A 244 16.68 4.53 -4.44
CA ASP A 244 17.77 5.43 -4.11
C ASP A 244 18.39 6.07 -5.36
N ASP A 245 19.23 7.11 -5.15
CA ASP A 245 19.90 7.89 -6.20
C ASP A 245 20.83 7.05 -7.08
N ASP A 246 21.36 5.94 -6.55
CA ASP A 246 22.24 5.01 -7.28
C ASP A 246 21.47 3.97 -8.11
N GLY A 247 20.14 4.02 -8.08
CA GLY A 247 19.25 3.09 -8.78
C GLY A 247 19.00 1.78 -8.04
N LYS A 248 19.50 1.61 -6.83
CA LYS A 248 19.09 0.52 -5.96
C LYS A 248 17.70 0.77 -5.41
N ALA A 249 16.93 -0.28 -5.25
CA ALA A 249 15.62 -0.20 -4.65
C ALA A 249 15.54 -1.01 -3.35
N TYR A 250 14.67 -0.58 -2.47
CA TYR A 250 14.50 -1.16 -1.16
C TYR A 250 13.03 -1.38 -0.87
N PHE A 251 12.73 -2.55 -0.32
CA PHE A 251 11.45 -2.88 0.27
C PHE A 251 11.57 -2.78 1.79
N ILE A 252 10.65 -2.09 2.43
CA ILE A 252 10.66 -1.84 3.87
C ILE A 252 9.34 -2.33 4.41
N SER A 253 9.38 -3.31 5.31
CA SER A 253 8.18 -3.99 5.76
C SER A 253 8.19 -4.25 7.26
N ALA A 254 7.01 -4.16 7.87
CA ALA A 254 6.80 -4.64 9.22
C ALA A 254 6.84 -6.17 9.25
N ALA A 255 7.53 -6.71 10.23
CA ALA A 255 7.80 -8.14 10.38
C ALA A 255 7.53 -8.61 11.82
N ASN A 256 7.59 -9.93 12.05
CA ASN A 256 7.46 -10.51 13.38
C ASN A 256 6.20 -9.99 14.13
N GLU A 257 5.01 -10.17 13.52
CA GLU A 257 3.73 -9.66 14.03
C GLU A 257 3.74 -8.13 14.26
N ASN A 258 4.37 -7.35 13.36
CA ASN A 258 4.62 -5.90 13.46
C ASN A 258 5.56 -5.48 14.61
N ALA A 259 6.21 -6.42 15.28
CA ALA A 259 7.13 -6.08 16.35
C ALA A 259 8.44 -5.44 15.83
N ASP A 260 8.86 -5.81 14.63
CA ASP A 260 10.11 -5.40 14.00
C ASP A 260 9.84 -4.67 12.68
N LEU A 261 10.78 -3.86 12.21
CA LEU A 261 10.75 -3.27 10.86
C LEU A 261 12.02 -3.67 10.12
N VAL A 262 11.88 -4.20 8.91
CA VAL A 262 13.02 -4.71 8.13
C VAL A 262 13.18 -3.92 6.84
N ILE A 263 14.41 -3.59 6.50
CA ILE A 263 14.80 -3.02 5.21
C ILE A 263 15.50 -4.10 4.40
N TYR A 264 14.98 -4.38 3.22
CA TYR A 264 15.54 -5.30 2.24
C TYR A 264 16.04 -4.55 1.01
N GLU A 265 17.19 -4.91 0.47
CA GLU A 265 17.65 -4.49 -0.86
C GLU A 265 17.00 -5.42 -1.88
N LEU A 266 16.44 -4.87 -2.96
CA LEU A 266 15.84 -5.63 -4.04
C LEU A 266 16.88 -6.04 -5.08
N THR A 267 16.59 -7.10 -5.83
CA THR A 267 17.35 -7.52 -7.01
C THR A 267 17.37 -6.44 -8.09
N ASP A 268 18.23 -6.58 -9.06
CA ASP A 268 18.43 -5.62 -10.16
C ASP A 268 17.16 -5.36 -11.00
N ASP A 269 16.24 -6.32 -11.06
CA ASP A 269 14.93 -6.20 -11.73
C ASP A 269 13.80 -5.75 -10.79
N TYR A 270 14.08 -5.59 -9.49
CA TYR A 270 13.17 -5.23 -8.42
C TYR A 270 12.07 -6.27 -8.13
N LEU A 271 12.21 -7.51 -8.63
CA LEU A 271 11.16 -8.53 -8.52
C LEU A 271 11.37 -9.51 -7.35
N ASP A 272 12.53 -9.44 -6.68
CA ASP A 272 12.88 -10.33 -5.57
C ASP A 272 13.77 -9.60 -4.55
N ILE A 273 14.01 -10.24 -3.42
CA ILE A 273 14.93 -9.77 -2.38
C ILE A 273 16.36 -10.20 -2.74
N GLU A 274 17.28 -9.23 -2.80
CA GLU A 274 18.73 -9.52 -2.89
C GLU A 274 19.29 -9.89 -1.51
N ARG A 275 18.87 -9.17 -0.47
CA ARG A 275 19.30 -9.42 0.92
C ARG A 275 18.56 -8.55 1.93
N GLU A 276 18.53 -8.99 3.18
CA GLU A 276 18.26 -8.12 4.31
C GLU A 276 19.40 -7.09 4.49
N VAL A 277 19.03 -5.82 4.60
CA VAL A 277 19.99 -4.74 4.90
C VAL A 277 20.11 -4.55 6.40
N ILE A 278 18.99 -4.43 7.09
CA ILE A 278 18.92 -4.21 8.53
C ILE A 278 17.52 -4.48 9.07
N THR A 279 17.46 -5.06 10.26
CA THR A 279 16.25 -5.09 11.09
C THR A 279 16.31 -3.95 12.09
N LEU A 280 15.31 -3.06 12.04
CA LEU A 280 15.19 -1.87 12.88
C LEU A 280 14.24 -2.11 14.06
N TRP A 281 14.55 -1.48 15.18
CA TRP A 281 13.67 -1.29 16.34
C TRP A 281 12.96 -2.56 16.82
N LYS A 282 13.68 -3.67 16.93
CA LYS A 282 13.15 -4.97 17.36
C LYS A 282 12.29 -4.85 18.62
N GLY A 283 11.06 -5.37 18.55
CA GLY A 283 10.10 -5.31 19.64
C GLY A 283 9.48 -3.94 19.90
N SER A 284 9.63 -2.97 18.98
CA SER A 284 9.11 -1.62 19.16
C SER A 284 7.75 -1.37 18.50
N TRP A 285 7.19 -2.37 17.82
CA TRP A 285 5.85 -2.36 17.24
C TRP A 285 5.64 -1.16 16.31
N ARG A 286 6.43 -1.11 15.23
CA ARG A 286 6.36 -0.04 14.22
C ARG A 286 5.88 -0.59 12.89
N GLU A 287 4.89 0.08 12.30
CA GLU A 287 4.28 -0.25 11.00
C GLU A 287 4.10 1.01 10.14
N ALA A 288 3.43 0.89 9.01
CA ALA A 288 3.11 1.98 8.08
C ALA A 288 4.34 2.81 7.68
N PRO A 289 5.44 2.18 7.22
CA PRO A 289 6.65 2.90 6.87
C PRO A 289 6.43 3.83 5.67
N ALA A 290 7.06 5.01 5.72
CA ALA A 290 7.15 5.95 4.61
C ALA A 290 8.55 6.56 4.61
N MET A 291 9.27 6.47 3.49
CA MET A 291 10.66 6.91 3.38
C MET A 291 10.84 8.03 2.37
N ALA A 292 11.71 8.98 2.70
CA ALA A 292 12.25 9.96 1.77
C ALA A 292 13.73 10.18 2.03
N LYS A 293 14.45 10.68 0.99
CA LYS A 293 15.86 11.10 1.10
C LYS A 293 15.99 12.53 0.67
N PHE A 294 16.79 13.31 1.40
CA PHE A 294 17.10 14.67 1.05
C PHE A 294 18.53 15.01 1.50
N GLU A 295 19.32 15.56 0.57
CA GLU A 295 20.72 15.94 0.82
C GLU A 295 21.53 14.84 1.52
N GLY A 296 21.39 13.60 1.04
CA GLY A 296 22.09 12.43 1.57
C GLY A 296 21.60 11.92 2.92
N THR A 297 20.49 12.48 3.46
CA THR A 297 19.86 12.01 4.70
C THR A 297 18.56 11.30 4.40
N TYR A 298 18.43 10.08 4.90
CA TYR A 298 17.19 9.30 4.88
C TYR A 298 16.32 9.70 6.07
N TYR A 299 15.03 9.79 5.82
CA TYR A 299 13.96 10.04 6.79
C TYR A 299 12.95 8.90 6.68
N LEU A 300 12.78 8.14 7.74
CA LEU A 300 11.82 7.05 7.82
C LEU A 300 10.77 7.37 8.87
N VAL A 301 9.54 7.55 8.42
CA VAL A 301 8.36 7.78 9.26
C VAL A 301 7.62 6.47 9.44
N THR A 302 7.06 6.22 10.62
CA THR A 302 6.29 5.02 10.94
C THR A 302 5.19 5.33 11.94
N SER A 303 4.13 4.54 11.97
CA SER A 303 3.13 4.52 13.05
C SER A 303 3.45 3.45 14.09
N GLY A 304 2.73 3.44 15.22
CA GLY A 304 2.67 2.30 16.13
C GLY A 304 1.72 1.24 15.58
N ALA A 305 1.87 -0.02 15.97
CA ALA A 305 0.99 -1.11 15.59
C ALA A 305 -0.24 -1.13 16.51
N THR A 306 -1.28 -0.40 16.13
CA THR A 306 -2.56 -0.30 16.85
C THR A 306 -3.77 -0.64 15.99
N GLY A 307 -3.56 -1.40 14.90
CA GLY A 307 -4.58 -1.69 13.92
C GLY A 307 -5.09 -0.41 13.25
N TRP A 308 -6.40 -0.25 13.16
CA TRP A 308 -7.04 0.92 12.54
C TRP A 308 -7.08 2.17 13.45
N ASP A 309 -6.74 2.03 14.75
CA ASP A 309 -6.75 3.15 15.69
C ASP A 309 -5.54 4.07 15.45
N PRO A 310 -5.75 5.40 15.32
CA PRO A 310 -4.66 6.33 15.10
C PRO A 310 -3.76 6.45 16.31
N ASN A 311 -2.47 6.62 16.08
CA ASN A 311 -1.46 6.76 17.13
C ASN A 311 -0.41 7.80 16.74
N GLN A 312 0.54 8.07 17.64
CA GLN A 312 1.61 9.01 17.37
C GLN A 312 2.63 8.44 16.39
N ALA A 313 2.74 9.02 15.20
CA ALA A 313 3.83 8.73 14.28
C ALA A 313 5.18 9.09 14.91
N LYS A 314 6.18 8.34 14.52
CA LYS A 314 7.58 8.62 14.88
C LYS A 314 8.43 8.57 13.61
N TYR A 315 9.57 9.26 13.67
CA TYR A 315 10.55 9.21 12.60
C TYR A 315 11.94 9.00 13.14
N ALA A 316 12.81 8.48 12.30
CA ALA A 316 14.25 8.41 12.51
C ALA A 316 14.99 8.86 11.24
N THR A 317 16.27 9.16 11.36
CA THR A 317 17.13 9.59 10.27
C THR A 317 18.43 8.81 10.24
N ALA A 318 19.00 8.65 9.04
CA ALA A 318 20.31 8.06 8.82
C ALA A 318 20.98 8.70 7.62
N THR A 319 22.32 8.64 7.54
CA THR A 319 23.09 9.03 6.35
C THR A 319 23.47 7.83 5.48
N ASN A 320 23.20 6.63 5.97
CA ASN A 320 23.34 5.38 5.25
C ASN A 320 22.10 4.52 5.53
N ILE A 321 21.51 3.88 4.51
CA ILE A 321 20.28 3.10 4.67
C ILE A 321 20.48 1.91 5.61
N ALA A 322 21.69 1.35 5.68
CA ALA A 322 22.08 0.33 6.66
C ALA A 322 22.33 0.89 8.08
N GLY A 323 22.17 2.19 8.27
CA GLY A 323 22.37 2.87 9.55
C GLY A 323 23.80 3.37 9.76
N PRO A 324 24.12 3.85 11.00
CA PRO A 324 23.19 3.82 12.15
C PRO A 324 22.02 4.79 12.00
N TRP A 325 20.85 4.34 12.39
CA TRP A 325 19.63 5.15 12.47
C TRP A 325 19.56 5.88 13.80
N SER A 326 19.05 7.09 13.80
CA SER A 326 18.82 7.86 15.02
C SER A 326 17.77 7.21 15.91
N GLU A 327 17.68 7.65 17.16
CA GLU A 327 16.53 7.36 18.02
C GLU A 327 15.22 7.83 17.37
N LEU A 328 14.14 7.09 17.65
CA LEU A 328 12.78 7.43 17.21
C LEU A 328 12.31 8.73 17.91
N LYS A 329 11.90 9.71 17.13
CA LYS A 329 11.35 10.99 17.57
C LYS A 329 9.88 11.09 17.22
N ASN A 330 9.07 11.70 18.06
CA ASN A 330 7.65 11.93 17.79
C ASN A 330 7.46 12.89 16.61
N LEU A 331 6.40 12.63 15.80
CA LEU A 331 5.99 13.46 14.68
C LEU A 331 4.49 13.76 14.79
N GLY A 332 4.11 15.05 14.66
CA GLY A 332 2.73 15.48 14.81
C GLY A 332 2.23 15.41 16.27
N ASN A 333 0.92 15.34 16.46
CA ASN A 333 0.29 15.16 17.77
C ASN A 333 0.17 13.67 18.15
N SER A 334 -0.44 13.38 19.29
CA SER A 334 -0.56 12.02 19.85
C SER A 334 -1.30 11.00 18.97
N THR A 335 -2.08 11.47 17.99
CA THR A 335 -2.83 10.63 17.04
C THR A 335 -2.41 10.88 15.60
N THR A 336 -1.32 11.66 15.38
CA THR A 336 -0.91 12.12 14.04
C THR A 336 -2.08 12.76 13.29
N TYR A 337 -2.85 13.56 14.01
CA TYR A 337 -4.08 14.22 13.52
C TYR A 337 -5.13 13.22 13.02
N ASP A 338 -5.31 12.13 13.78
CA ASP A 338 -6.21 11.01 13.50
C ASP A 338 -5.89 10.31 12.18
N SER A 339 -4.59 10.03 11.96
CA SER A 339 -4.12 9.41 10.72
C SER A 339 -2.97 8.44 10.92
N GLN A 340 -2.76 7.62 9.90
CA GLN A 340 -1.61 6.74 9.74
C GLN A 340 -0.86 7.09 8.46
N SER A 341 0.47 7.09 8.49
CA SER A 341 1.31 7.37 7.31
C SER A 341 1.10 6.36 6.19
N THR A 342 1.17 6.83 4.94
CA THR A 342 1.18 5.96 3.77
C THR A 342 2.40 6.20 2.90
N TYR A 343 2.75 7.47 2.70
CA TYR A 343 3.84 7.88 1.83
C TYR A 343 4.39 9.26 2.20
N ILE A 344 5.60 9.57 1.74
CA ILE A 344 6.14 10.93 1.72
C ILE A 344 6.32 11.33 0.27
N ILE A 345 5.57 12.34 -0.19
CA ILE A 345 5.62 12.81 -1.57
C ILE A 345 6.70 13.90 -1.68
N PRO A 346 7.81 13.66 -2.40
CA PRO A 346 8.80 14.70 -2.65
C PRO A 346 8.31 15.63 -3.78
N ILE A 347 8.32 16.92 -3.55
CA ILE A 347 7.98 17.94 -4.54
C ILE A 347 9.23 18.75 -4.85
N HIS A 348 9.75 18.61 -6.04
CA HIS A 348 10.92 19.32 -6.51
C HIS A 348 10.51 20.62 -7.21
N GLY A 349 10.45 21.72 -6.48
CA GLY A 349 10.13 23.04 -7.02
C GLY A 349 11.37 23.79 -7.51
N THR A 350 11.16 24.88 -8.25
CA THR A 350 12.24 25.72 -8.78
C THR A 350 13.06 26.42 -7.69
N LYS A 351 12.52 26.60 -6.51
CA LYS A 351 13.15 27.31 -5.39
C LYS A 351 13.63 26.37 -4.28
N THR A 352 12.91 25.28 -4.06
CA THR A 352 13.20 24.35 -2.96
C THR A 352 12.50 23.03 -3.21
N THR A 353 13.03 21.96 -2.61
CA THR A 353 12.31 20.70 -2.47
C THR A 353 11.49 20.74 -1.19
N THR A 354 10.21 20.40 -1.28
CA THR A 354 9.32 20.23 -0.13
C THR A 354 8.85 18.79 -0.07
N PHE A 355 8.30 18.40 1.07
CA PHE A 355 7.75 17.06 1.29
C PHE A 355 6.33 17.18 1.80
N ILE A 356 5.46 16.31 1.29
CA ILE A 356 4.10 16.14 1.78
C ILE A 356 4.03 14.82 2.53
N PHE A 357 3.62 14.88 3.79
CA PHE A 357 3.15 13.71 4.52
C PHE A 357 1.79 13.33 3.97
N ALA A 358 1.68 12.17 3.37
CA ALA A 358 0.42 11.58 2.96
C ALA A 358 0.00 10.50 3.97
N GLY A 359 -1.25 10.55 4.40
CA GLY A 359 -1.81 9.61 5.37
C GLY A 359 -3.27 9.32 5.13
N ASP A 360 -3.75 8.24 5.73
CA ASP A 360 -5.16 7.87 5.79
C ASP A 360 -5.73 8.11 7.18
N ARG A 361 -6.94 8.65 7.22
CA ARG A 361 -7.81 8.72 8.39
C ARG A 361 -8.79 7.56 8.35
N TRP A 362 -8.34 6.42 8.82
CA TRP A 362 -9.13 5.21 8.85
C TRP A 362 -10.38 5.37 9.72
N GLN A 363 -11.49 4.77 9.29
CA GLN A 363 -12.77 4.76 10.00
C GLN A 363 -13.27 3.32 10.11
N ASP A 364 -12.66 2.51 10.96
CA ASP A 364 -13.13 1.14 11.21
C ASP A 364 -14.32 1.16 12.19
N PRO A 365 -15.42 0.39 11.97
CA PRO A 365 -15.65 -0.55 10.87
C PRO A 365 -16.24 0.07 9.58
N ASP A 366 -16.34 1.38 9.49
CA ASP A 366 -16.88 2.09 8.31
C ASP A 366 -15.77 2.58 7.38
N LEU A 367 -15.00 1.63 6.83
CA LEU A 367 -13.81 1.94 6.00
C LEU A 367 -14.12 2.78 4.77
N VAL A 368 -15.36 2.70 4.24
CA VAL A 368 -15.80 3.57 3.14
C VAL A 368 -15.84 5.04 3.55
N SER A 369 -15.92 5.37 4.82
CA SER A 369 -15.88 6.75 5.33
C SER A 369 -14.47 7.25 5.66
N SER A 370 -13.44 6.45 5.42
CA SER A 370 -12.04 6.87 5.56
C SER A 370 -11.72 8.04 4.63
N LYS A 371 -10.85 8.94 5.09
CA LYS A 371 -10.46 10.16 4.37
C LYS A 371 -8.94 10.24 4.26
N TYR A 372 -8.49 11.07 3.36
CA TYR A 372 -7.07 11.40 3.24
C TYR A 372 -6.70 12.61 4.10
N ILE A 373 -5.44 12.66 4.47
CA ILE A 373 -4.82 13.84 5.06
C ILE A 373 -3.43 14.02 4.43
N TRP A 374 -3.22 15.19 3.84
CA TRP A 374 -1.91 15.59 3.34
C TRP A 374 -1.47 16.86 4.03
N LEU A 375 -0.27 16.82 4.59
CA LEU A 375 0.27 17.93 5.37
C LEU A 375 1.69 18.25 4.92
N PRO A 376 2.08 19.54 4.93
CA PRO A 376 3.47 19.91 4.66
C PRO A 376 4.38 19.34 5.74
N LEU A 377 5.32 18.49 5.34
CA LEU A 377 6.33 17.94 6.21
C LEU A 377 7.54 18.88 6.23
N LYS A 378 7.63 19.68 7.29
CA LYS A 378 8.68 20.68 7.42
C LYS A 378 9.98 20.07 7.95
N ARG A 379 11.12 20.52 7.42
CA ARG A 379 12.44 20.05 7.77
C ARG A 379 13.32 21.22 8.25
N ASN A 380 14.05 20.98 9.34
CA ASN A 380 15.14 21.83 9.80
C ASN A 380 16.33 20.94 10.21
N GLY A 381 17.36 20.86 9.34
CA GLY A 381 18.42 19.86 9.46
C GLY A 381 17.83 18.46 9.46
N THR A 382 18.12 17.66 10.47
CA THR A 382 17.57 16.30 10.65
C THR A 382 16.24 16.28 11.43
N THR A 383 15.70 17.45 11.79
CA THR A 383 14.43 17.52 12.52
C THR A 383 13.27 17.68 11.56
N LEU A 384 12.27 16.79 11.69
CA LEU A 384 10.97 16.89 11.02
C LEU A 384 9.94 17.48 11.98
N THR A 385 9.07 18.32 11.45
CA THR A 385 7.86 18.80 12.13
C THR A 385 6.66 18.64 11.20
N LEU A 386 5.54 18.27 11.78
CA LEU A 386 4.25 18.10 11.11
C LEU A 386 3.21 18.88 11.90
N ASP A 387 2.67 19.91 11.27
CA ASP A 387 1.60 20.74 11.82
C ASP A 387 0.32 20.49 11.03
N TYR A 388 -0.82 20.59 11.70
CA TYR A 388 -2.12 20.45 11.06
C TYR A 388 -2.57 21.75 10.37
N TYR A 389 -3.13 21.59 9.20
CA TYR A 389 -3.78 22.64 8.43
C TYR A 389 -5.08 22.09 7.84
N ASP A 390 -6.20 22.81 8.04
CA ASP A 390 -7.46 22.49 7.34
C ASP A 390 -7.27 22.66 5.83
N THR A 391 -6.62 23.74 5.43
CA THR A 391 -6.30 24.07 4.03
C THR A 391 -4.89 24.67 3.95
N TRP A 392 -4.14 24.28 2.90
CA TRP A 392 -2.80 24.83 2.64
C TRP A 392 -2.45 24.76 1.16
N GLN A 393 -1.41 25.50 0.73
CA GLN A 393 -0.91 25.56 -0.65
C GLN A 393 0.61 25.35 -0.67
#